data_071ee7d3cb5e4f40f5d7132139c59192
#
_entry.id   071ee7d3cb5e4f40f5d7132139c59192
#
_cell.length_a   1.000
_cell.length_b   1.000
_cell.length_c   1.000
_cell.angle_alpha   90.00
_cell.angle_beta   90.00
_cell.angle_gamma   90.00
#
_symmetry.space_group_name_H-M   'P 1'
#
loop_
_entity.id
_entity.type
_entity.pdbx_description
1 polymer ?
#
loop_
_entity_poly.entity_id
_entity_poly.type
_entity_poly.pdbx_seq_one_letter_code
_entity_poly.pdbx_strand_id
1 'polypeptide(L)'
;MKKATLGALIAGAVIGLGISYVTAVLVDVTGKPEFCASCHTMKPMVESFHNSVHGGNNPQGFAVHHCTDCHLPKKSLMGYLVAKGISGTQDALAEFGLIKKVDFKENYWEMKHYVYDSACLQCHHMVKEPEKALSMSESSRFAHKYYWTQKKKGADISCVSCHNDYTMPHFAHPGLLDKLREE
;
A
#
# COMPACT_ATOMS: atom_id res chain seq x y z
N MET A 1 15.80 32.81 35.31
CA MET A 1 14.75 31.86 34.87
C MET A 1 14.40 31.98 33.38
N LYS A 2 14.05 33.16 32.86
CA LYS A 2 13.61 33.31 31.43
C LYS A 2 14.61 32.82 30.38
N LYS A 3 15.94 33.00 30.55
CA LYS A 3 16.95 32.54 29.57
C LYS A 3 17.11 31.00 29.56
N ALA A 4 17.06 30.36 30.73
CA ALA A 4 17.11 28.89 30.84
C ALA A 4 15.88 28.23 30.21
N THR A 5 14.68 28.79 30.42
CA THR A 5 13.44 28.31 29.82
C THR A 5 13.49 28.44 28.30
N LEU A 6 13.96 29.58 27.77
CA LEU A 6 14.10 29.77 26.33
C LEU A 6 15.12 28.76 25.72
N GLY A 7 16.26 28.57 26.39
CA GLY A 7 17.23 27.55 25.95
C GLY A 7 16.67 26.14 25.92
N ALA A 8 15.89 25.73 26.94
CA ALA A 8 15.24 24.44 26.98
C ALA A 8 14.19 24.27 25.87
N LEU A 9 13.41 25.30 25.56
CA LEU A 9 12.45 25.28 24.46
C LEU A 9 13.13 25.14 23.10
N ILE A 10 14.20 25.86 22.84
CA ILE A 10 14.98 25.77 21.61
C ILE A 10 15.59 24.38 21.49
N ALA A 11 16.22 23.85 22.53
CA ALA A 11 16.78 22.50 22.52
C ALA A 11 15.71 21.44 22.27
N GLY A 12 14.55 21.54 22.93
CA GLY A 12 13.42 20.65 22.71
C GLY A 12 12.89 20.70 21.26
N ALA A 13 12.78 21.91 20.70
CA ALA A 13 12.37 22.10 19.32
C ALA A 13 13.37 21.45 18.32
N VAL A 14 14.67 21.67 18.52
CA VAL A 14 15.71 21.07 17.66
C VAL A 14 15.70 19.55 17.73
N ILE A 15 15.61 18.99 18.94
CA ILE A 15 15.53 17.53 19.14
C ILE A 15 14.25 16.98 18.50
N GLY A 16 13.11 17.64 18.72
CA GLY A 16 11.83 17.22 18.13
C GLY A 16 11.84 17.24 16.61
N LEU A 17 12.41 18.28 16.00
CA LEU A 17 12.58 18.36 14.55
C LEU A 17 13.53 17.26 14.03
N GLY A 18 14.63 17.00 14.74
CA GLY A 18 15.55 15.92 14.39
C GLY A 18 14.90 14.55 14.40
N ILE A 19 14.15 14.22 15.46
CA ILE A 19 13.39 12.96 15.56
C ILE A 19 12.36 12.87 14.46
N SER A 20 11.60 13.94 14.20
CA SER A 20 10.59 13.98 13.15
C SER A 20 11.19 13.75 11.76
N TYR A 21 12.33 14.37 11.48
CA TYR A 21 13.06 14.19 10.21
C TYR A 21 13.52 12.74 10.03
N VAL A 22 14.18 12.17 11.04
CA VAL A 22 14.63 10.77 10.99
C VAL A 22 13.45 9.82 10.79
N THR A 23 12.35 10.05 11.53
CA THR A 23 11.13 9.24 11.37
C THR A 23 10.57 9.33 9.95
N ALA A 24 10.51 10.54 9.37
CA ALA A 24 10.03 10.73 8.00
C ALA A 24 10.91 9.99 6.98
N VAL A 25 12.23 10.08 7.11
CA VAL A 25 13.18 9.35 6.25
C VAL A 25 13.02 7.83 6.39
N LEU A 26 12.89 7.32 7.61
CA LEU A 26 12.68 5.88 7.85
C LEU A 26 11.36 5.40 7.24
N VAL A 27 10.29 6.18 7.39
CA VAL A 27 8.98 5.87 6.81
C VAL A 27 9.05 5.83 5.29
N ASP A 28 9.76 6.77 4.66
CA ASP A 28 9.96 6.80 3.22
C ASP A 28 10.77 5.59 2.74
N VAL A 29 11.98 5.41 3.25
CA VAL A 29 12.91 4.35 2.79
C VAL A 29 12.32 2.97 2.99
N THR A 30 11.72 2.70 4.15
CA THR A 30 11.12 1.38 4.46
C THR A 30 9.80 1.12 3.75
N GLY A 31 9.32 2.03 2.92
CA GLY A 31 8.15 1.84 2.06
C GLY A 31 8.50 1.42 0.64
N LYS A 32 9.76 1.59 0.22
CA LYS A 32 10.21 1.40 -1.17
C LYS A 32 10.35 -0.07 -1.57
N PRO A 33 10.16 -0.40 -2.86
CA PRO A 33 10.35 -1.76 -3.37
C PRO A 33 11.73 -2.34 -3.04
N GLU A 34 12.80 -1.52 -3.10
CA GLU A 34 14.17 -1.95 -2.82
C GLU A 34 14.34 -2.41 -1.36
N PHE A 35 13.67 -1.74 -0.42
CA PHE A 35 13.66 -2.17 0.97
C PHE A 35 12.91 -3.49 1.14
N CYS A 36 11.75 -3.64 0.52
CA CYS A 36 10.97 -4.89 0.55
C CYS A 36 11.79 -6.04 -0.07
N ALA A 37 12.49 -5.82 -1.19
CA ALA A 37 13.34 -6.80 -1.85
C ALA A 37 14.59 -7.19 -1.05
N SER A 38 14.91 -6.48 0.04
CA SER A 38 16.02 -6.87 0.93
C SER A 38 15.74 -8.19 1.66
N CYS A 39 14.46 -8.54 1.86
CA CYS A 39 14.04 -9.84 2.35
C CYS A 39 13.90 -10.83 1.19
N HIS A 40 14.48 -12.01 1.34
CA HIS A 40 14.47 -13.05 0.30
C HIS A 40 13.05 -13.41 -0.15
N THR A 41 12.15 -13.58 0.80
CA THR A 41 10.75 -13.95 0.57
C THR A 41 9.94 -12.91 -0.22
N MET A 42 10.38 -11.65 -0.25
CA MET A 42 9.69 -10.55 -0.93
C MET A 42 10.17 -10.30 -2.36
N LYS A 43 11.28 -10.91 -2.79
CA LYS A 43 11.83 -10.70 -4.15
C LYS A 43 10.85 -11.00 -5.27
N PRO A 44 10.14 -12.15 -5.29
CA PRO A 44 9.19 -12.46 -6.35
C PRO A 44 8.07 -11.42 -6.48
N MET A 45 7.61 -10.85 -5.34
CA MET A 45 6.59 -9.81 -5.31
C MET A 45 7.08 -8.53 -5.96
N VAL A 46 8.30 -8.09 -5.60
CA VAL A 46 8.89 -6.86 -6.15
C VAL A 46 9.17 -7.01 -7.64
N GLU A 47 9.71 -8.14 -8.08
CA GLU A 47 9.95 -8.43 -9.49
C GLU A 47 8.65 -8.42 -10.31
N SER A 48 7.59 -9.07 -9.80
CA SER A 48 6.31 -9.07 -10.49
C SER A 48 5.66 -7.68 -10.50
N PHE A 49 5.80 -6.91 -9.41
CA PHE A 49 5.32 -5.52 -9.34
C PHE A 49 5.94 -4.65 -10.43
N HIS A 50 7.24 -4.71 -10.67
CA HIS A 50 7.88 -3.93 -11.73
C HIS A 50 7.36 -4.24 -13.15
N ASN A 51 6.76 -5.40 -13.35
CA ASN A 51 6.12 -5.80 -14.61
C ASN A 51 4.64 -5.38 -14.69
N SER A 52 4.10 -4.75 -13.66
CA SER A 52 2.70 -4.33 -13.57
C SER A 52 2.48 -2.91 -14.10
N VAL A 53 1.23 -2.57 -14.36
CA VAL A 53 0.86 -1.19 -14.75
C VAL A 53 1.17 -0.18 -13.64
N HIS A 54 1.13 -0.58 -12.37
CA HIS A 54 1.48 0.27 -11.22
C HIS A 54 2.99 0.30 -10.96
N GLY A 55 3.74 -0.65 -11.48
CA GLY A 55 5.20 -0.70 -11.38
C GLY A 55 5.94 -0.03 -12.54
N GLY A 56 5.23 0.65 -13.42
CA GLY A 56 5.81 1.40 -14.55
C GLY A 56 5.59 0.78 -15.92
N ASN A 57 5.04 -0.43 -16.02
CA ASN A 57 4.72 -1.06 -17.30
C ASN A 57 3.40 -0.52 -17.88
N ASN A 58 3.38 0.76 -18.17
CA ASN A 58 2.26 1.48 -18.77
C ASN A 58 2.76 2.53 -19.76
N PRO A 59 1.91 3.03 -20.71
CA PRO A 59 2.34 3.97 -21.74
C PRO A 59 2.91 5.29 -21.22
N GLN A 60 2.56 5.69 -19.98
CA GLN A 60 3.02 6.92 -19.35
C GLN A 60 4.33 6.73 -18.58
N GLY A 61 4.78 5.49 -18.38
CA GLY A 61 5.94 5.17 -17.53
C GLY A 61 5.76 5.55 -16.05
N PHE A 62 4.52 5.78 -15.62
CA PHE A 62 4.22 6.11 -14.22
C PHE A 62 4.38 4.87 -13.34
N ALA A 63 5.16 5.00 -12.26
CA ALA A 63 5.29 3.96 -11.24
C ALA A 63 4.87 4.47 -9.87
N VAL A 64 4.20 3.63 -9.10
CA VAL A 64 3.96 3.86 -7.67
C VAL A 64 5.28 3.68 -6.93
N HIS A 65 5.63 4.65 -6.08
CA HIS A 65 6.96 4.68 -5.47
C HIS A 65 7.11 3.77 -4.25
N HIS A 66 6.01 3.46 -3.55
CA HIS A 66 6.05 2.71 -2.30
C HIS A 66 5.05 1.55 -2.31
N CYS A 67 5.48 0.37 -1.90
CA CYS A 67 4.59 -0.77 -1.67
C CYS A 67 3.49 -0.42 -0.65
N THR A 68 3.84 0.40 0.34
CA THR A 68 2.91 0.91 1.35
C THR A 68 1.81 1.82 0.80
N ASP A 69 1.90 2.27 -0.46
CA ASP A 69 0.85 3.05 -1.10
C ASP A 69 -0.39 2.21 -1.45
N CYS A 70 -0.24 0.88 -1.50
CA CYS A 70 -1.35 -0.07 -1.66
C CYS A 70 -1.59 -0.89 -0.38
N HIS A 71 -0.52 -1.26 0.32
CA HIS A 71 -0.54 -2.22 1.43
C HIS A 71 -0.75 -1.62 2.82
N LEU A 72 -0.89 -0.29 2.95
CA LEU A 72 -1.22 0.36 4.22
C LEU A 72 -2.43 1.29 4.10
N PRO A 73 -3.27 1.39 5.16
CA PRO A 73 -4.45 2.25 5.14
C PRO A 73 -4.05 3.73 5.08
N LYS A 74 -4.72 4.51 4.23
CA LYS A 74 -4.47 5.95 4.02
C LYS A 74 -5.58 6.86 4.56
N LYS A 75 -6.30 6.42 5.61
CA LYS A 75 -7.39 7.22 6.20
C LYS A 75 -6.89 8.34 7.11
N SER A 76 -5.79 8.13 7.83
CA SER A 76 -5.16 9.12 8.70
C SER A 76 -3.67 8.84 8.85
N LEU A 77 -2.88 9.88 9.15
CA LEU A 77 -1.45 9.74 9.39
C LEU A 77 -1.15 8.79 10.56
N MET A 78 -1.86 8.93 11.66
CA MET A 78 -1.65 8.08 12.84
C MET A 78 -2.02 6.62 12.53
N GLY A 79 -3.15 6.37 11.85
CA GLY A 79 -3.54 5.03 11.42
C GLY A 79 -2.51 4.40 10.48
N TYR A 80 -1.94 5.18 9.56
CA TYR A 80 -0.87 4.74 8.68
C TYR A 80 0.40 4.36 9.47
N LEU A 81 0.87 5.22 10.39
CA LEU A 81 2.08 4.95 11.16
C LEU A 81 1.94 3.74 12.08
N VAL A 82 0.78 3.58 12.73
CA VAL A 82 0.49 2.41 13.57
C VAL A 82 0.45 1.14 12.73
N ALA A 83 -0.26 1.15 11.61
CA ALA A 83 -0.32 0.00 10.70
C ALA A 83 1.07 -0.36 10.16
N LYS A 84 1.89 0.64 9.78
CA LYS A 84 3.26 0.42 9.32
C LYS A 84 4.15 -0.19 10.41
N GLY A 85 4.02 0.29 11.64
CA GLY A 85 4.77 -0.26 12.78
C GLY A 85 4.39 -1.72 13.06
N ILE A 86 3.11 -2.05 13.06
CA ILE A 86 2.60 -3.41 13.28
C ILE A 86 3.06 -4.34 12.16
N SER A 87 2.78 -3.99 10.89
CA SER A 87 3.15 -4.83 9.74
C SER A 87 4.66 -5.03 9.67
N GLY A 88 5.46 -3.96 9.77
CA GLY A 88 6.91 -4.07 9.70
C GLY A 88 7.51 -4.91 10.84
N THR A 89 6.92 -4.85 12.03
CA THR A 89 7.33 -5.73 13.15
C THR A 89 6.97 -7.19 12.87
N GLN A 90 5.77 -7.45 12.37
CA GLN A 90 5.34 -8.80 12.00
C GLN A 90 6.22 -9.39 10.91
N ASP A 91 6.51 -8.62 9.86
CA ASP A 91 7.37 -9.06 8.76
C ASP A 91 8.78 -9.40 9.24
N ALA A 92 9.36 -8.56 10.11
CA ALA A 92 10.67 -8.81 10.70
C ALA A 92 10.66 -10.07 11.57
N LEU A 93 9.67 -10.23 12.44
CA LEU A 93 9.56 -11.42 13.30
C LEU A 93 9.38 -12.71 12.49
N ALA A 94 8.61 -12.65 11.40
CA ALA A 94 8.41 -13.78 10.50
C ALA A 94 9.71 -14.14 9.74
N GLU A 95 10.45 -13.14 9.27
CA GLU A 95 11.73 -13.37 8.56
C GLU A 95 12.79 -13.98 9.48
N PHE A 96 12.85 -13.56 10.76
CA PHE A 96 13.70 -14.18 11.77
C PHE A 96 13.19 -15.52 12.31
N GLY A 97 12.04 -16.01 11.82
CA GLY A 97 11.46 -17.29 12.24
C GLY A 97 10.87 -17.30 13.65
N LEU A 98 10.58 -16.11 14.22
CA LEU A 98 10.00 -15.97 15.55
C LEU A 98 8.47 -16.13 15.54
N ILE A 99 7.85 -15.95 14.40
CA ILE A 99 6.43 -16.24 14.15
C ILE A 99 6.27 -16.98 12.82
N LYS A 100 5.08 -17.57 12.56
CA LYS A 100 4.78 -18.27 11.30
C LYS A 100 5.01 -17.32 10.12
N LYS A 101 5.75 -17.79 9.12
CA LYS A 101 5.92 -17.06 7.86
C LYS A 101 4.58 -16.92 7.13
N VAL A 102 4.47 -15.85 6.39
CA VAL A 102 3.29 -15.56 5.55
C VAL A 102 3.21 -16.59 4.42
N ASP A 103 2.05 -17.20 4.26
CA ASP A 103 1.75 -18.01 3.08
C ASP A 103 1.23 -17.10 1.97
N PHE A 104 2.10 -16.77 1.03
CA PHE A 104 1.75 -15.86 -0.07
C PHE A 104 0.76 -16.49 -1.06
N LYS A 105 0.73 -17.83 -1.20
CA LYS A 105 -0.23 -18.52 -2.07
C LYS A 105 -1.64 -18.42 -1.52
N GLU A 106 -1.80 -18.64 -0.22
CA GLU A 106 -3.08 -18.50 0.48
C GLU A 106 -3.52 -17.02 0.46
N ASN A 107 -2.62 -16.11 0.83
CA ASN A 107 -2.91 -14.68 0.90
C ASN A 107 -3.18 -14.02 -0.45
N TYR A 108 -2.72 -14.61 -1.56
CA TYR A 108 -3.04 -14.11 -2.89
C TYR A 108 -4.55 -14.07 -3.14
N TRP A 109 -5.30 -15.04 -2.64
CA TRP A 109 -6.76 -15.10 -2.79
C TRP A 109 -7.50 -14.23 -1.77
N GLU A 110 -6.80 -13.78 -0.72
CA GLU A 110 -7.31 -12.93 0.36
C GLU A 110 -6.83 -11.47 0.26
N MET A 111 -6.52 -10.99 -0.95
CA MET A 111 -5.93 -9.65 -1.20
C MET A 111 -6.68 -8.51 -0.51
N LYS A 112 -8.00 -8.60 -0.33
CA LYS A 112 -8.82 -7.57 0.33
C LYS A 112 -8.39 -7.27 1.78
N HIS A 113 -7.66 -8.20 2.41
CA HIS A 113 -7.11 -8.03 3.75
C HIS A 113 -5.75 -7.34 3.77
N TYR A 114 -5.07 -7.29 2.62
CA TYR A 114 -3.70 -6.76 2.48
C TYR A 114 -3.60 -5.52 1.60
N VAL A 115 -4.67 -5.18 0.86
CA VAL A 115 -4.75 -4.00 -0.01
C VAL A 115 -5.97 -3.18 0.36
N TYR A 116 -5.77 -1.90 0.60
CA TYR A 116 -6.78 -1.04 1.19
C TYR A 116 -7.44 -0.12 0.15
N ASP A 117 -8.77 -0.11 0.07
CA ASP A 117 -9.53 0.81 -0.78
C ASP A 117 -9.13 2.28 -0.54
N SER A 118 -8.86 2.63 0.74
CA SER A 118 -8.41 3.98 1.09
C SER A 118 -7.07 4.37 0.48
N ALA A 119 -6.25 3.40 0.14
CA ALA A 119 -4.99 3.59 -0.55
C ALA A 119 -5.23 3.85 -2.05
N CYS A 120 -6.02 3.01 -2.72
CA CYS A 120 -6.39 3.19 -4.13
C CYS A 120 -7.01 4.57 -4.38
N LEU A 121 -7.88 5.01 -3.49
CA LEU A 121 -8.63 6.26 -3.58
C LEU A 121 -7.80 7.53 -3.35
N GLN A 122 -6.51 7.43 -3.03
CA GLN A 122 -5.58 8.56 -3.02
C GLN A 122 -5.32 9.07 -4.45
N CYS A 123 -5.09 8.15 -5.38
CA CYS A 123 -4.82 8.46 -6.78
C CYS A 123 -6.11 8.37 -7.62
N HIS A 124 -6.93 7.35 -7.40
CA HIS A 124 -8.17 7.11 -8.12
C HIS A 124 -9.37 7.83 -7.48
N HIS A 125 -9.20 9.09 -7.11
CA HIS A 125 -10.25 9.86 -6.41
C HIS A 125 -11.52 10.05 -7.23
N MET A 126 -11.43 10.05 -8.59
CA MET A 126 -12.59 10.21 -9.46
C MET A 126 -13.63 9.10 -9.31
N VAL A 127 -13.23 7.89 -8.90
CA VAL A 127 -14.17 6.79 -8.72
C VAL A 127 -15.06 6.94 -7.47
N LYS A 128 -14.78 7.92 -6.60
CA LYS A 128 -15.66 8.24 -5.45
C LYS A 128 -17.01 8.81 -5.89
N GLU A 129 -17.02 9.51 -7.02
CA GLU A 129 -18.21 10.13 -7.62
C GLU A 129 -18.30 9.73 -9.09
N PRO A 130 -18.58 8.45 -9.40
CA PRO A 130 -18.51 7.95 -10.77
C PRO A 130 -19.48 8.66 -11.73
N GLU A 131 -20.57 9.21 -11.22
CA GLU A 131 -21.54 9.96 -12.03
C GLU A 131 -20.97 11.28 -12.58
N LYS A 132 -20.00 11.86 -11.86
CA LYS A 132 -19.31 13.10 -12.26
C LYS A 132 -18.02 12.84 -13.07
N ALA A 133 -17.57 11.61 -13.14
CA ALA A 133 -16.32 11.23 -13.80
C ALA A 133 -16.53 11.08 -15.31
N LEU A 134 -16.64 12.20 -16.03
CA LEU A 134 -16.93 12.23 -17.48
C LEU A 134 -15.84 11.58 -18.36
N SER A 135 -14.62 11.46 -17.85
CA SER A 135 -13.52 10.73 -18.51
C SER A 135 -13.65 9.22 -18.45
N MET A 136 -14.53 8.68 -17.60
CA MET A 136 -14.78 7.25 -17.50
C MET A 136 -15.84 6.81 -18.52
N SER A 137 -15.67 5.60 -19.07
CA SER A 137 -16.70 4.97 -19.90
C SER A 137 -18.01 4.77 -19.13
N GLU A 138 -19.12 4.64 -19.81
CA GLU A 138 -20.42 4.41 -19.20
C GLU A 138 -20.43 3.09 -18.38
N SER A 139 -19.86 2.03 -18.94
CA SER A 139 -19.72 0.74 -18.24
C SER A 139 -18.88 0.85 -16.97
N SER A 140 -17.79 1.61 -17.01
CA SER A 140 -16.95 1.87 -15.85
C SER A 140 -17.68 2.67 -14.77
N ARG A 141 -18.42 3.71 -15.16
CA ARG A 141 -19.26 4.48 -14.21
C ARG A 141 -20.31 3.59 -13.54
N PHE A 142 -20.98 2.73 -14.34
CA PHE A 142 -21.98 1.80 -13.83
C PHE A 142 -21.34 0.81 -12.81
N ALA A 143 -20.19 0.20 -13.13
CA ALA A 143 -19.50 -0.73 -12.23
C ALA A 143 -19.11 -0.07 -10.91
N HIS A 144 -18.57 1.15 -10.94
CA HIS A 144 -18.21 1.87 -9.72
C HIS A 144 -19.42 2.36 -8.90
N LYS A 145 -20.52 2.73 -9.57
CA LYS A 145 -21.80 3.01 -8.89
C LYS A 145 -22.34 1.76 -8.19
N TYR A 146 -22.25 0.59 -8.85
CA TYR A 146 -22.61 -0.69 -8.23
C TYR A 146 -21.74 -0.95 -6.99
N TYR A 147 -20.41 -0.82 -7.09
CA TYR A 147 -19.49 -0.97 -5.97
C TYR A 147 -19.92 -0.12 -4.75
N TRP A 148 -20.14 1.18 -4.93
CA TRP A 148 -20.55 2.06 -3.84
C TRP A 148 -21.92 1.72 -3.26
N THR A 149 -22.82 1.23 -4.11
CA THR A 149 -24.14 0.78 -3.67
C THR A 149 -24.02 -0.45 -2.77
N GLN A 150 -23.17 -1.41 -3.13
CA GLN A 150 -22.93 -2.61 -2.32
C GLN A 150 -22.21 -2.27 -1.01
N LYS A 151 -21.20 -1.39 -1.04
CA LYS A 151 -20.53 -0.89 0.17
C LYS A 151 -21.51 -0.25 1.17
N LYS A 152 -22.44 0.58 0.69
CA LYS A 152 -23.49 1.19 1.53
C LYS A 152 -24.43 0.16 2.16
N LYS A 153 -24.65 -0.97 1.52
CA LYS A 153 -25.44 -2.10 2.03
C LYS A 153 -24.66 -3.00 2.99
N GLY A 154 -23.39 -2.70 3.26
CA GLY A 154 -22.54 -3.49 4.14
C GLY A 154 -21.90 -4.72 3.48
N ALA A 155 -21.90 -4.80 2.14
CA ALA A 155 -21.25 -5.92 1.45
C ALA A 155 -19.73 -5.88 1.67
N ASP A 156 -19.14 -7.06 1.87
CA ASP A 156 -17.71 -7.28 1.98
C ASP A 156 -17.06 -7.30 0.58
N ILE A 157 -17.04 -6.15 -0.05
CA ILE A 157 -16.45 -5.93 -1.38
C ILE A 157 -15.34 -4.87 -1.28
N SER A 158 -14.27 -5.04 -2.02
CA SER A 158 -13.14 -4.09 -2.11
C SER A 158 -12.78 -3.81 -3.57
N CYS A 159 -11.93 -2.81 -3.81
CA CYS A 159 -11.44 -2.51 -5.15
C CYS A 159 -10.78 -3.74 -5.79
N VAL A 160 -9.98 -4.48 -5.01
CA VAL A 160 -9.30 -5.70 -5.49
C VAL A 160 -10.23 -6.89 -5.69
N SER A 161 -11.50 -6.82 -5.26
CA SER A 161 -12.48 -7.86 -5.61
C SER A 161 -12.77 -7.92 -7.12
N CYS A 162 -12.55 -6.80 -7.83
CA CYS A 162 -12.69 -6.70 -9.27
C CYS A 162 -11.37 -6.36 -9.97
N HIS A 163 -10.50 -5.57 -9.31
CA HIS A 163 -9.21 -5.14 -9.84
C HIS A 163 -8.09 -6.03 -9.25
N ASN A 164 -7.76 -7.10 -9.93
CA ASN A 164 -6.69 -8.03 -9.58
C ASN A 164 -6.09 -8.64 -10.84
N ASP A 165 -4.94 -9.32 -10.73
CA ASP A 165 -4.23 -9.85 -11.89
C ASP A 165 -4.97 -11.00 -12.59
N TYR A 166 -5.94 -11.64 -11.95
CA TYR A 166 -6.79 -12.66 -12.56
C TYR A 166 -7.82 -12.04 -13.54
N THR A 167 -8.43 -10.92 -13.13
CA THR A 167 -9.45 -10.24 -13.94
C THR A 167 -8.88 -9.15 -14.84
N MET A 168 -7.75 -8.57 -14.45
CA MET A 168 -7.02 -7.51 -15.14
C MET A 168 -5.53 -7.88 -15.21
N PRO A 169 -5.11 -8.66 -16.21
CA PRO A 169 -3.70 -9.03 -16.36
C PRO A 169 -2.78 -7.80 -16.30
N HIS A 170 -1.66 -7.95 -15.61
CA HIS A 170 -0.68 -6.89 -15.35
C HIS A 170 -1.12 -5.79 -14.35
N PHE A 171 -2.15 -6.04 -13.54
CA PHE A 171 -2.65 -5.05 -12.59
C PHE A 171 -1.61 -4.68 -11.50
N ALA A 172 -1.16 -5.64 -10.69
CA ALA A 172 -0.22 -5.39 -9.59
C ALA A 172 0.93 -6.39 -9.50
N HIS A 173 0.66 -7.68 -9.69
CA HIS A 173 1.65 -8.76 -9.57
C HIS A 173 1.49 -9.82 -10.66
N PRO A 174 1.69 -9.44 -11.94
CA PRO A 174 1.53 -10.38 -13.06
C PRO A 174 2.51 -11.56 -12.94
N GLY A 175 2.00 -12.77 -13.13
CA GLY A 175 2.79 -14.01 -13.07
C GLY A 175 3.27 -14.40 -11.67
N LEU A 176 2.82 -13.71 -10.60
CA LEU A 176 3.25 -14.02 -9.24
C LEU A 176 2.87 -15.43 -8.80
N LEU A 177 1.63 -15.87 -9.10
CA LEU A 177 1.18 -17.22 -8.73
C LEU A 177 2.04 -18.32 -9.35
N ASP A 178 2.51 -18.14 -10.58
CA ASP A 178 3.36 -19.13 -11.25
C ASP A 178 4.73 -19.19 -10.58
N LYS A 179 5.33 -18.03 -10.28
CA LYS A 179 6.59 -17.94 -9.51
C LYS A 179 6.49 -18.61 -8.13
N LEU A 180 5.39 -18.40 -7.41
CA LEU A 180 5.16 -19.00 -6.09
C LEU A 180 4.90 -20.52 -6.14
N ARG A 181 4.60 -21.10 -7.30
CA ARG A 181 4.45 -22.54 -7.48
C ARG A 181 5.76 -23.25 -7.72
N GLU A 182 6.76 -22.53 -8.22
CA GLU A 182 8.08 -23.07 -8.55
C GLU A 182 9.02 -23.12 -7.31
N GLU A 183 8.68 -22.40 -6.23
CA GLU A 183 9.35 -22.44 -4.93
C GLU A 183 8.72 -23.51 -3.99
#